data_597e23febbb908ce00f0b99561d7a48e
#
_entry.id   597e23febbb908ce00f0b99561d7a48e
#
_cell.length_a   1.000
_cell.length_b   1.000
_cell.length_c   1.000
_cell.angle_alpha   90.00
_cell.angle_beta   90.00
_cell.angle_gamma   90.00
#
_symmetry.space_group_name_H-M   'P 1'
#
loop_
_entity.id
_entity.type
_entity.pdbx_description
1 polymer ?
#
loop_
_entity_poly.entity_id
_entity_poly.type
_entity_poly.pdbx_seq_one_letter_code
_entity_poly.pdbx_strand_id
1 'polypeptide(L)'
;MDEVFLQSGIWAKPFSGALPRPISKSTPGTKTNSKQKADGTVVSDKLITEVPMHLTDSEAIEILFKNIHEDNALVLTWARHRLQKAKEAYEACVKRGQRGTVITGGNNNAKTIDEIGAENICATFLKKGVTYFKNNLKSILGKAPNGEAYKLLGIPSVETAFALQMLLIHGHPDVTDAFFLGLELYNKRGDLTALTKTESGAYQLTGYKDRAGGQNSERKILLSNEEAEWVQLTLSMNQVLRDELRAAGNDEWRYMFLHTAGRFTTPSKPESIKLNDTTIKFKREMVEEFMALGNRSEFATVRFISRLSVTAFRA
;
A
#
# COMPACT_ATOMS: atom_id res chain seq x y z
N MET A 1 -24.77 -22.30 31.26
CA MET A 1 -25.57 -21.28 31.95
C MET A 1 -26.83 -21.88 32.57
N ASP A 2 -27.64 -22.63 31.84
CA ASP A 2 -28.89 -23.24 32.36
C ASP A 2 -28.65 -24.17 33.56
N GLU A 3 -27.61 -25.00 33.53
CA GLU A 3 -27.23 -25.88 34.63
C GLU A 3 -26.78 -25.14 35.89
N VAL A 4 -26.04 -24.04 35.70
CA VAL A 4 -25.41 -23.32 36.81
C VAL A 4 -26.40 -22.33 37.51
N PHE A 5 -27.23 -21.63 36.72
CA PHE A 5 -28.06 -20.56 37.24
C PHE A 5 -29.55 -20.91 37.39
N LEU A 6 -30.09 -21.75 36.49
CA LEU A 6 -31.50 -22.12 36.56
C LEU A 6 -31.77 -23.38 37.39
N GLN A 7 -30.90 -24.38 37.28
CA GLN A 7 -31.08 -25.62 38.08
C GLN A 7 -30.65 -25.42 39.54
N SER A 8 -29.69 -24.54 39.78
CA SER A 8 -29.28 -24.19 41.15
C SER A 8 -30.28 -23.27 41.90
N GLY A 9 -31.32 -22.77 41.19
CA GLY A 9 -32.26 -21.83 41.77
C GLY A 9 -31.80 -20.41 42.01
N ILE A 10 -30.59 -20.06 41.53
CA ILE A 10 -30.04 -18.71 41.63
C ILE A 10 -30.85 -17.69 40.84
N TRP A 11 -31.36 -18.12 39.65
CA TRP A 11 -32.23 -17.29 38.83
C TRP A 11 -33.63 -17.92 38.68
N ALA A 12 -34.65 -17.09 38.62
CA ALA A 12 -36.01 -17.53 38.29
C ALA A 12 -36.06 -18.08 36.86
N LYS A 13 -36.80 -19.16 36.65
CA LYS A 13 -37.01 -19.71 35.32
C LYS A 13 -37.69 -18.67 34.40
N PRO A 14 -37.16 -18.38 33.23
CA PRO A 14 -37.81 -17.48 32.29
C PRO A 14 -39.15 -18.07 31.83
N PHE A 15 -40.09 -17.20 31.52
CA PHE A 15 -41.43 -17.59 31.05
C PHE A 15 -41.42 -18.49 29.79
N SER A 16 -40.41 -18.32 28.96
CA SER A 16 -40.17 -19.13 27.76
C SER A 16 -39.51 -20.49 28.02
N GLY A 17 -39.18 -20.78 29.28
CA GLY A 17 -38.55 -22.05 29.67
C GLY A 17 -37.04 -22.16 29.42
N ALA A 18 -36.46 -21.26 28.65
CA ALA A 18 -35.01 -21.21 28.37
C ALA A 18 -34.48 -19.79 28.39
N LEU A 19 -33.24 -19.63 28.84
CA LEU A 19 -32.54 -18.34 28.69
C LEU A 19 -32.28 -18.04 27.21
N PRO A 20 -32.49 -16.79 26.77
CA PRO A 20 -32.16 -16.43 25.40
C PRO A 20 -30.65 -16.65 25.19
N ARG A 21 -30.32 -17.51 24.26
CA ARG A 21 -28.92 -17.70 23.88
C ARG A 21 -28.44 -16.38 23.27
N PRO A 22 -27.35 -15.77 23.82
CA PRO A 22 -26.76 -14.64 23.14
C PRO A 22 -26.40 -15.09 21.73
N ILE A 23 -26.96 -14.40 20.74
CA ILE A 23 -26.49 -14.53 19.37
C ILE A 23 -25.08 -13.95 19.40
N SER A 24 -24.07 -14.80 19.60
CA SER A 24 -22.71 -14.40 19.33
C SER A 24 -22.65 -14.17 17.82
N LYS A 25 -22.97 -12.95 17.42
CA LYS A 25 -22.45 -12.48 16.14
C LYS A 25 -20.95 -12.59 16.32
N SER A 26 -20.36 -13.62 15.70
CA SER A 26 -18.93 -13.57 15.47
C SER A 26 -18.68 -12.18 14.91
N THR A 27 -17.97 -11.36 15.66
CA THR A 27 -17.44 -10.10 15.15
C THR A 27 -17.02 -10.40 13.73
N PRO A 28 -17.36 -9.57 12.72
CA PRO A 28 -16.76 -9.71 11.40
C PRO A 28 -15.28 -9.40 11.57
N GLY A 29 -14.59 -10.28 12.18
CA GLY A 29 -13.23 -10.23 12.62
C GLY A 29 -12.54 -11.41 11.99
N THR A 30 -11.51 -11.17 11.39
CA THR A 30 -10.39 -12.02 11.14
C THR A 30 -10.57 -13.39 11.80
N LYS A 31 -10.90 -14.41 10.99
CA LYS A 31 -10.73 -15.79 11.42
C LYS A 31 -9.23 -15.91 11.77
N THR A 32 -8.90 -15.87 13.04
CA THR A 32 -7.54 -16.11 13.52
C THR A 32 -7.25 -17.59 13.29
N ASN A 33 -6.49 -17.90 12.23
CA ASN A 33 -5.93 -19.22 12.09
C ASN A 33 -4.72 -19.29 13.03
N SER A 34 -4.76 -20.22 13.98
CA SER A 34 -3.61 -20.53 14.80
C SER A 34 -2.67 -21.49 14.07
N LYS A 35 -1.37 -21.28 14.21
CA LYS A 35 -0.32 -22.21 13.75
C LYS A 35 0.58 -22.59 14.90
N GLN A 36 0.98 -23.87 14.92
CA GLN A 36 1.99 -24.35 15.85
C GLN A 36 3.38 -24.15 15.22
N LYS A 37 4.28 -23.50 15.93
CA LYS A 37 5.70 -23.38 15.56
C LYS A 37 6.46 -24.68 15.80
N ALA A 38 7.68 -24.80 15.27
CA ALA A 38 8.54 -25.96 15.47
C ALA A 38 8.93 -26.19 16.93
N ASP A 39 8.91 -25.13 17.75
CA ASP A 39 9.15 -25.18 19.20
C ASP A 39 7.89 -25.55 20.02
N GLY A 40 6.79 -25.88 19.36
CA GLY A 40 5.52 -26.21 19.98
C GLY A 40 4.63 -25.03 20.33
N THR A 41 5.09 -23.77 20.19
CA THR A 41 4.31 -22.56 20.51
C THR A 41 3.18 -22.37 19.51
N VAL A 42 1.95 -22.17 20.01
CA VAL A 42 0.79 -21.85 19.17
C VAL A 42 0.68 -20.33 19.06
N VAL A 43 0.66 -19.82 17.82
CA VAL A 43 0.57 -18.36 17.53
C VAL A 43 -0.58 -18.06 16.58
N SER A 44 -1.13 -16.86 16.69
CA SER A 44 -2.12 -16.35 15.73
C SER A 44 -1.41 -15.96 14.41
N ASP A 45 -1.90 -16.49 13.28
CA ASP A 45 -1.23 -16.35 11.97
C ASP A 45 -1.66 -15.10 11.18
N LYS A 46 -2.65 -14.35 11.65
CA LYS A 46 -3.22 -13.22 10.89
C LYS A 46 -2.81 -11.84 11.37
N LEU A 47 -2.18 -11.74 12.51
CA LEU A 47 -1.70 -10.48 13.05
C LEU A 47 -0.27 -10.23 12.57
N ILE A 48 0.11 -8.96 12.42
CA ILE A 48 1.49 -8.56 12.17
C ILE A 48 2.36 -9.07 13.32
N THR A 49 1.93 -8.76 14.55
CA THR A 49 2.57 -9.22 15.78
C THR A 49 2.11 -10.63 16.11
N GLU A 50 3.05 -11.54 16.32
CA GLU A 50 2.75 -12.91 16.75
C GLU A 50 2.37 -12.90 18.23
N VAL A 51 1.20 -13.45 18.53
CA VAL A 51 0.70 -13.58 19.91
C VAL A 51 0.91 -15.01 20.39
N PRO A 52 1.77 -15.27 21.39
CA PRO A 52 1.86 -16.58 22.04
C PRO A 52 0.57 -16.84 22.84
N MET A 53 -0.11 -17.96 22.56
CA MET A 53 -1.39 -18.27 23.18
C MET A 53 -1.30 -18.95 24.57
N HIS A 54 -0.08 -19.10 25.11
CA HIS A 54 0.15 -19.75 26.41
C HIS A 54 0.43 -18.76 27.56
N LEU A 55 0.44 -17.47 27.26
CA LEU A 55 0.68 -16.43 28.25
C LEU A 55 -0.57 -16.17 29.11
N THR A 56 -0.36 -15.81 30.36
CA THR A 56 -1.44 -15.28 31.20
C THR A 56 -1.91 -13.91 30.66
N ASP A 57 -3.14 -13.55 30.95
CA ASP A 57 -3.75 -12.31 30.39
C ASP A 57 -2.90 -11.06 30.69
N SER A 58 -2.34 -10.94 31.88
CA SER A 58 -1.53 -9.76 32.26
C SER A 58 -0.19 -9.71 31.52
N GLU A 59 0.55 -10.83 31.46
CA GLU A 59 1.82 -10.92 30.71
C GLU A 59 1.61 -10.78 29.21
N ALA A 60 0.53 -11.35 28.69
CA ALA A 60 0.16 -11.24 27.29
C ALA A 60 -0.12 -9.78 26.91
N ILE A 61 -0.82 -9.03 27.75
CA ILE A 61 -1.16 -7.62 27.48
C ILE A 61 0.11 -6.77 27.37
N GLU A 62 1.03 -6.85 28.35
CA GLU A 62 2.26 -6.03 28.32
C GLU A 62 3.16 -6.35 27.12
N ILE A 63 3.41 -7.62 26.87
CA ILE A 63 4.26 -8.07 25.74
C ILE A 63 3.60 -7.71 24.42
N LEU A 64 2.29 -7.88 24.32
CA LEU A 64 1.52 -7.56 23.12
C LEU A 64 1.59 -6.07 22.79
N PHE A 65 1.26 -5.20 23.75
CA PHE A 65 1.30 -3.76 23.50
C PHE A 65 2.69 -3.31 23.08
N LYS A 66 3.73 -3.76 23.78
CA LYS A 66 5.11 -3.44 23.42
C LYS A 66 5.43 -3.90 22.01
N ASN A 67 5.15 -5.15 21.68
CA ASN A 67 5.46 -5.73 20.37
C ASN A 67 4.66 -5.07 19.26
N ILE A 68 3.38 -4.78 19.46
CA ILE A 68 2.54 -4.07 18.51
C ILE A 68 3.10 -2.67 18.22
N HIS A 69 3.49 -1.93 19.26
CA HIS A 69 4.09 -0.61 19.06
C HIS A 69 5.40 -0.65 18.28
N GLU A 70 6.27 -1.61 18.60
CA GLU A 70 7.55 -1.77 17.89
C GLU A 70 7.36 -2.21 16.43
N ASP A 71 6.44 -3.14 16.16
CA ASP A 71 6.13 -3.61 14.83
C ASP A 71 5.49 -2.51 13.97
N ASN A 72 4.56 -1.75 14.55
CA ASN A 72 3.96 -0.61 13.88
C ASN A 72 4.99 0.48 13.58
N ALA A 73 5.86 0.80 14.54
CA ALA A 73 6.93 1.79 14.35
C ALA A 73 7.90 1.35 13.24
N LEU A 74 8.23 0.06 13.17
CA LEU A 74 9.08 -0.48 12.11
C LEU A 74 8.41 -0.37 10.74
N VAL A 75 7.14 -0.74 10.62
CA VAL A 75 6.37 -0.63 9.36
C VAL A 75 6.27 0.82 8.90
N LEU A 76 6.00 1.76 9.81
CA LEU A 76 5.92 3.19 9.48
C LEU A 76 7.28 3.76 9.07
N THR A 77 8.35 3.36 9.75
CA THR A 77 9.72 3.77 9.37
C THR A 77 10.06 3.25 7.97
N TRP A 78 9.75 2.00 7.68
CA TRP A 78 9.91 1.44 6.35
C TRP A 78 9.06 2.19 5.30
N ALA A 79 7.80 2.47 5.61
CA ALA A 79 6.90 3.17 4.69
C ALA A 79 7.44 4.56 4.32
N ARG A 80 7.90 5.34 5.31
CA ARG A 80 8.55 6.65 5.09
C ARG A 80 9.81 6.52 4.26
N HIS A 81 10.67 5.56 4.59
CA HIS A 81 11.89 5.31 3.83
C HIS A 81 11.60 4.95 2.37
N ARG A 82 10.60 4.10 2.14
CA ARG A 82 10.18 3.70 0.79
C ARG A 82 9.63 4.87 -0.03
N LEU A 83 8.80 5.71 0.58
CA LEU A 83 8.26 6.92 -0.04
C LEU A 83 9.37 7.93 -0.32
N GLN A 84 10.32 8.10 0.59
CA GLN A 84 11.46 8.99 0.41
C GLN A 84 12.35 8.54 -0.76
N LYS A 85 12.65 7.25 -0.87
CA LYS A 85 13.37 6.70 -2.03
C LYS A 85 12.63 6.95 -3.35
N ALA A 86 11.30 6.77 -3.36
CA ALA A 86 10.49 7.04 -4.54
C ALA A 86 10.52 8.52 -4.93
N LYS A 87 10.44 9.41 -3.94
CA LYS A 87 10.57 10.87 -4.10
C LYS A 87 11.91 11.23 -4.75
N GLU A 88 13.00 10.75 -4.18
CA GLU A 88 14.36 11.03 -4.68
C GLU A 88 14.56 10.55 -6.12
N ALA A 89 14.08 9.35 -6.43
CA ALA A 89 14.14 8.82 -7.80
C ALA A 89 13.31 9.65 -8.78
N TYR A 90 12.10 10.04 -8.41
CA TYR A 90 11.22 10.89 -9.21
C TYR A 90 11.83 12.28 -9.44
N GLU A 91 12.27 12.97 -8.38
CA GLU A 91 12.89 14.30 -8.47
C GLU A 91 14.17 14.27 -9.31
N ALA A 92 14.99 13.21 -9.14
CA ALA A 92 16.18 13.01 -9.96
C ALA A 92 15.82 12.80 -11.43
N CYS A 93 14.77 12.04 -11.74
CA CYS A 93 14.28 11.86 -13.10
C CYS A 93 13.80 13.18 -13.70
N VAL A 94 13.01 13.95 -12.98
CA VAL A 94 12.53 15.28 -13.42
C VAL A 94 13.69 16.21 -13.70
N LYS A 95 14.65 16.32 -12.77
CA LYS A 95 15.83 17.16 -12.90
C LYS A 95 16.72 16.77 -14.08
N ARG A 96 16.93 15.46 -14.30
CA ARG A 96 17.65 14.94 -15.47
C ARG A 96 16.90 15.24 -16.75
N GLY A 97 15.60 14.97 -16.78
CA GLY A 97 14.78 15.17 -17.97
C GLY A 97 14.73 16.61 -18.47
N GLN A 98 14.87 17.60 -17.57
CA GLN A 98 14.98 19.02 -17.95
C GLN A 98 16.25 19.36 -18.75
N ARG A 99 17.31 18.54 -18.63
CA ARG A 99 18.59 18.73 -19.32
C ARG A 99 18.73 17.87 -20.56
N GLY A 100 17.90 16.83 -20.67
CA GLY A 100 17.99 15.86 -21.75
C GLY A 100 17.18 16.25 -22.98
N THR A 101 17.45 15.53 -24.06
CA THR A 101 16.69 15.60 -25.32
C THR A 101 15.88 14.33 -25.52
N VAL A 102 14.68 14.47 -26.12
CA VAL A 102 13.78 13.36 -26.37
C VAL A 102 14.36 12.45 -27.46
N ILE A 103 14.47 11.16 -27.21
CA ILE A 103 14.90 10.15 -28.17
C ILE A 103 13.73 9.85 -29.09
N THR A 104 13.82 10.26 -30.35
CA THR A 104 12.76 10.06 -31.36
C THR A 104 13.04 8.91 -32.31
N GLY A 105 14.20 8.30 -32.22
CA GLY A 105 14.66 7.18 -33.04
C GLY A 105 16.17 7.00 -32.91
N GLY A 106 16.71 6.00 -33.57
CA GLY A 106 18.12 5.75 -33.56
C GLY A 106 18.46 4.28 -33.28
N ASN A 107 19.68 3.87 -33.62
CA ASN A 107 20.19 2.55 -33.34
C ASN A 107 21.05 2.57 -32.07
N ASN A 108 20.40 2.45 -30.90
CA ASN A 108 21.06 2.38 -29.62
C ASN A 108 21.28 0.94 -29.12
N ASN A 109 21.00 -0.07 -29.96
CA ASN A 109 20.99 -1.49 -29.55
C ASN A 109 22.27 -1.99 -28.89
N ALA A 110 23.40 -1.35 -29.17
CA ALA A 110 24.70 -1.70 -28.58
C ALA A 110 25.14 -0.81 -27.41
N LYS A 111 24.43 0.28 -27.12
CA LYS A 111 24.79 1.32 -26.15
C LYS A 111 24.32 0.98 -24.74
N THR A 112 25.04 1.48 -23.74
CA THR A 112 24.67 1.47 -22.32
C THR A 112 23.85 2.71 -21.96
N ILE A 113 23.30 2.77 -20.73
CA ILE A 113 22.61 3.98 -20.21
C ILE A 113 23.51 5.20 -20.26
N ASP A 114 24.78 5.05 -19.89
CA ASP A 114 25.75 6.16 -19.86
C ASP A 114 26.03 6.71 -21.26
N GLU A 115 26.13 5.84 -22.25
CA GLU A 115 26.36 6.23 -23.67
C GLU A 115 25.11 6.86 -24.33
N ILE A 116 23.90 6.48 -23.90
CA ILE A 116 22.65 7.07 -24.36
C ILE A 116 22.38 8.40 -23.67
N GLY A 117 22.80 8.49 -22.41
CA GLY A 117 22.58 9.59 -21.50
C GLY A 117 21.31 9.40 -20.67
N ALA A 118 21.48 9.30 -19.35
CA ALA A 118 20.37 9.17 -18.41
C ALA A 118 19.38 10.34 -18.53
N GLU A 119 19.87 11.54 -18.87
CA GLU A 119 19.05 12.73 -19.10
C GLU A 119 18.10 12.54 -20.29
N ASN A 120 18.59 11.99 -21.38
CA ASN A 120 17.78 11.75 -22.59
C ASN A 120 16.70 10.70 -22.35
N ILE A 121 17.03 9.65 -21.58
CA ILE A 121 16.07 8.62 -21.19
C ILE A 121 14.97 9.22 -20.32
N CYS A 122 15.33 10.04 -19.30
CA CYS A 122 14.38 10.73 -18.45
C CYS A 122 13.51 11.73 -19.24
N ALA A 123 14.11 12.54 -20.12
CA ALA A 123 13.40 13.48 -20.98
C ALA A 123 12.38 12.76 -21.88
N THR A 124 12.79 11.62 -22.44
CA THR A 124 11.92 10.79 -23.26
C THR A 124 10.74 10.23 -22.48
N PHE A 125 10.97 9.73 -21.26
CA PHE A 125 9.91 9.24 -20.39
C PHE A 125 8.90 10.34 -20.05
N LEU A 126 9.37 11.47 -19.54
CA LEU A 126 8.49 12.59 -19.14
C LEU A 126 7.64 13.13 -20.30
N LYS A 127 8.15 13.06 -21.54
CA LYS A 127 7.45 13.58 -22.71
C LYS A 127 6.59 12.56 -23.43
N LYS A 128 7.01 11.28 -23.44
CA LYS A 128 6.42 10.21 -24.29
C LYS A 128 5.69 9.12 -23.50
N GLY A 129 5.93 9.03 -22.18
CA GLY A 129 5.31 8.03 -21.32
C GLY A 129 5.89 6.62 -21.45
N VAL A 130 5.29 5.69 -20.71
CA VAL A 130 5.77 4.31 -20.57
C VAL A 130 5.47 3.45 -21.81
N THR A 131 4.32 3.63 -22.45
CA THR A 131 3.95 2.86 -23.64
C THR A 131 4.89 3.13 -24.79
N TYR A 132 5.42 4.36 -24.90
CA TYR A 132 6.46 4.66 -25.88
C TYR A 132 7.74 3.83 -25.63
N PHE A 133 8.14 3.66 -24.36
CA PHE A 133 9.24 2.77 -23.99
C PHE A 133 8.95 1.32 -24.36
N LYS A 134 7.77 0.82 -24.00
CA LYS A 134 7.33 -0.54 -24.37
C LYS A 134 7.54 -0.84 -25.84
N ASN A 135 7.16 0.10 -26.71
CA ASN A 135 7.21 -0.08 -28.16
C ASN A 135 8.61 0.15 -28.77
N ASN A 136 9.50 0.84 -28.05
CA ASN A 136 10.81 1.28 -28.55
C ASN A 136 11.97 0.92 -27.60
N LEU A 137 11.83 -0.15 -26.80
CA LEU A 137 12.80 -0.50 -25.74
C LEU A 137 14.25 -0.49 -26.20
N LYS A 138 14.54 -1.21 -27.28
CA LYS A 138 15.92 -1.35 -27.80
C LYS A 138 16.49 -0.03 -28.28
N SER A 139 15.69 0.80 -28.95
CA SER A 139 16.14 2.11 -29.43
C SER A 139 16.30 3.15 -28.33
N ILE A 140 15.63 2.99 -27.20
CA ILE A 140 15.71 3.94 -26.08
C ILE A 140 16.72 3.47 -25.03
N LEU A 141 16.70 2.20 -24.66
CA LEU A 141 17.47 1.66 -23.55
C LEU A 141 18.74 0.91 -23.98
N GLY A 142 18.85 0.57 -25.26
CA GLY A 142 19.99 -0.20 -25.78
C GLY A 142 20.13 -1.56 -25.09
N LYS A 143 21.29 -1.80 -24.44
CA LYS A 143 21.61 -3.01 -23.65
C LYS A 143 21.21 -2.90 -22.19
N ALA A 144 20.68 -1.76 -21.74
CA ALA A 144 20.37 -1.55 -20.34
C ALA A 144 19.35 -2.56 -19.82
N PRO A 145 19.55 -3.13 -18.63
CA PRO A 145 18.55 -3.95 -17.98
C PRO A 145 17.27 -3.14 -17.70
N ASN A 146 16.11 -3.69 -18.04
CA ASN A 146 14.84 -2.99 -17.85
C ASN A 146 14.63 -2.52 -16.41
N GLY A 147 15.08 -3.30 -15.42
CA GLY A 147 14.97 -2.94 -13.99
C GLY A 147 15.81 -1.73 -13.59
N GLU A 148 16.97 -1.54 -14.20
CA GLU A 148 17.83 -0.38 -13.98
C GLU A 148 17.21 0.90 -14.55
N ALA A 149 16.75 0.81 -15.79
CA ALA A 149 16.04 1.89 -16.45
C ALA A 149 14.74 2.26 -15.69
N TYR A 150 14.01 1.27 -15.21
CA TYR A 150 12.78 1.48 -14.44
C TYR A 150 13.07 2.25 -13.13
N LYS A 151 14.13 1.89 -12.40
CA LYS A 151 14.57 2.60 -11.20
C LYS A 151 15.00 4.04 -11.51
N LEU A 152 15.70 4.25 -12.63
CA LEU A 152 16.14 5.57 -13.09
C LEU A 152 14.98 6.54 -13.31
N LEU A 153 13.84 6.03 -13.77
CA LEU A 153 12.67 6.84 -14.12
C LEU A 153 11.78 7.22 -12.93
N GLY A 154 11.99 6.61 -11.76
CA GLY A 154 11.20 6.88 -10.56
C GLY A 154 9.70 6.59 -10.75
N ILE A 155 9.37 5.58 -11.57
CA ILE A 155 7.98 5.18 -11.81
C ILE A 155 7.39 4.59 -10.53
N PRO A 156 6.20 5.05 -10.09
CA PRO A 156 5.54 4.51 -8.90
C PRO A 156 5.30 3.01 -9.01
N SER A 157 5.56 2.30 -7.95
CA SER A 157 5.35 0.86 -7.85
C SER A 157 4.19 0.54 -6.89
N VAL A 158 3.71 -0.70 -6.92
CA VAL A 158 2.70 -1.18 -5.96
C VAL A 158 3.21 -1.05 -4.52
N GLU A 159 4.50 -1.24 -4.30
CA GLU A 159 5.14 -1.11 -2.99
C GLU A 159 5.13 0.33 -2.49
N THR A 160 5.31 1.31 -3.38
CA THR A 160 5.18 2.73 -3.05
C THR A 160 3.73 3.07 -2.67
N ALA A 161 2.76 2.53 -3.40
CA ALA A 161 1.34 2.66 -3.09
C ALA A 161 1.02 2.01 -1.73
N PHE A 162 1.56 0.82 -1.46
CA PHE A 162 1.39 0.13 -0.18
C PHE A 162 2.00 0.90 0.98
N ALA A 163 3.19 1.47 0.81
CA ALA A 163 3.82 2.31 1.83
C ALA A 163 2.95 3.52 2.20
N LEU A 164 2.36 4.20 1.21
CA LEU A 164 1.42 5.29 1.47
C LEU A 164 0.15 4.81 2.19
N GLN A 165 -0.39 3.64 1.81
CA GLN A 165 -1.52 3.06 2.53
C GLN A 165 -1.21 2.82 4.01
N MET A 166 -0.01 2.31 4.36
CA MET A 166 0.37 2.08 5.75
C MET A 166 0.38 3.38 6.56
N LEU A 167 0.91 4.46 6.00
CA LEU A 167 0.88 5.77 6.66
C LEU A 167 -0.55 6.27 6.87
N LEU A 168 -1.38 6.22 5.84
CA LEU A 168 -2.76 6.70 5.90
C LEU A 168 -3.62 5.87 6.86
N ILE A 169 -3.44 4.55 6.91
CA ILE A 169 -4.18 3.67 7.82
C ILE A 169 -3.78 3.91 9.28
N HIS A 170 -2.51 4.18 9.53
CA HIS A 170 -2.05 4.50 10.89
C HIS A 170 -2.78 5.73 11.47
N GLY A 171 -2.91 6.78 10.67
CA GLY A 171 -3.69 7.97 11.05
C GLY A 171 -5.21 7.78 11.00
N HIS A 172 -5.69 6.85 10.18
CA HIS A 172 -7.11 6.67 9.87
C HIS A 172 -7.51 5.18 9.86
N PRO A 173 -7.59 4.52 11.02
CA PRO A 173 -7.83 3.08 11.10
C PRO A 173 -9.20 2.62 10.56
N ASP A 174 -10.13 3.54 10.35
CA ASP A 174 -11.44 3.26 9.71
C ASP A 174 -11.36 3.00 8.20
N VAL A 175 -10.24 3.37 7.57
CA VAL A 175 -10.03 3.22 6.14
C VAL A 175 -9.69 1.76 5.81
N THR A 176 -10.18 1.28 4.69
CA THR A 176 -10.02 -0.11 4.23
C THR A 176 -9.27 -0.17 2.90
N ASP A 177 -8.76 -1.36 2.56
CA ASP A 177 -8.13 -1.63 1.26
C ASP A 177 -9.06 -1.25 0.08
N ALA A 178 -10.37 -1.57 0.20
CA ALA A 178 -11.36 -1.21 -0.80
C ALA A 178 -11.52 0.31 -1.00
N PHE A 179 -11.34 1.12 0.05
CA PHE A 179 -11.32 2.57 -0.07
C PHE A 179 -10.18 3.04 -1.00
N PHE A 180 -8.99 2.52 -0.79
CA PHE A 180 -7.82 2.92 -1.60
C PHE A 180 -7.93 2.44 -3.05
N LEU A 181 -8.39 1.22 -3.27
CA LEU A 181 -8.57 0.66 -4.61
C LEU A 181 -9.67 1.37 -5.39
N GLY A 182 -10.69 1.85 -4.70
CA GLY A 182 -11.80 2.62 -5.28
C GLY A 182 -11.58 4.14 -5.32
N LEU A 183 -10.44 4.65 -4.87
CA LEU A 183 -10.21 6.08 -4.70
C LEU A 183 -10.03 6.79 -6.05
N GLU A 184 -11.10 7.35 -6.56
CA GLU A 184 -11.12 8.21 -7.75
C GLU A 184 -10.81 9.66 -7.34
N LEU A 185 -9.65 10.15 -7.73
CA LEU A 185 -9.24 11.53 -7.45
C LEU A 185 -9.97 12.56 -8.30
N TYR A 186 -10.25 12.19 -9.55
CA TYR A 186 -10.85 13.08 -10.55
C TYR A 186 -12.23 12.60 -10.95
N ASN A 187 -13.12 13.55 -11.17
CA ASN A 187 -14.40 13.26 -11.82
C ASN A 187 -14.21 13.05 -13.34
N LYS A 188 -15.25 12.65 -14.05
CA LYS A 188 -15.21 12.44 -15.50
C LYS A 188 -14.89 13.71 -16.32
N ARG A 189 -15.08 14.90 -15.74
CA ARG A 189 -14.76 16.19 -16.37
C ARG A 189 -13.28 16.55 -16.24
N GLY A 190 -12.56 15.90 -15.33
CA GLY A 190 -11.16 16.14 -15.04
C GLY A 190 -10.88 17.04 -13.85
N ASP A 191 -11.92 17.38 -13.07
CA ASP A 191 -11.75 18.15 -11.85
C ASP A 191 -11.25 17.26 -10.73
N LEU A 192 -10.28 17.74 -9.95
CA LEU A 192 -9.78 17.08 -8.74
C LEU A 192 -10.82 17.24 -7.62
N THR A 193 -11.61 16.21 -7.37
CA THR A 193 -12.74 16.27 -6.42
C THR A 193 -12.50 15.54 -5.12
N ALA A 194 -11.62 14.53 -5.11
CA ALA A 194 -11.40 13.75 -3.92
C ALA A 194 -10.37 14.35 -2.95
N LEU A 195 -9.46 15.21 -3.42
CA LEU A 195 -8.51 15.92 -2.57
C LEU A 195 -8.86 17.41 -2.54
N THR A 196 -9.40 17.88 -1.42
CA THR A 196 -9.87 19.25 -1.24
C THR A 196 -9.20 19.92 -0.05
N LYS A 197 -9.10 21.25 -0.05
CA LYS A 197 -8.72 22.02 1.13
C LYS A 197 -9.96 22.40 1.92
N THR A 198 -9.89 22.25 3.23
CA THR A 198 -10.89 22.77 4.17
C THR A 198 -10.71 24.28 4.35
N GLU A 199 -11.68 24.93 4.99
CA GLU A 199 -11.58 26.35 5.35
C GLU A 199 -10.38 26.66 6.26
N SER A 200 -9.98 25.70 7.10
CA SER A 200 -8.77 25.80 7.94
C SER A 200 -7.46 25.63 7.18
N GLY A 201 -7.50 25.33 5.87
CA GLY A 201 -6.33 25.08 5.03
C GLY A 201 -5.78 23.65 5.07
N ALA A 202 -6.34 22.77 5.90
CA ALA A 202 -5.98 21.36 5.93
C ALA A 202 -6.48 20.61 4.68
N TYR A 203 -5.80 19.54 4.29
CA TYR A 203 -6.26 18.70 3.18
C TYR A 203 -7.21 17.62 3.67
N GLN A 204 -8.28 17.41 2.91
CA GLN A 204 -9.26 16.35 3.12
C GLN A 204 -9.27 15.44 1.91
N LEU A 205 -9.19 14.12 2.17
CA LEU A 205 -9.30 13.10 1.14
C LEU A 205 -10.67 12.42 1.27
N THR A 206 -11.43 12.38 0.17
CA THR A 206 -12.78 11.82 0.11
C THR A 206 -12.80 10.61 -0.81
N GLY A 207 -13.29 9.49 -0.33
CA GLY A 207 -13.48 8.28 -1.12
C GLY A 207 -14.82 7.62 -0.82
N TYR A 208 -15.16 6.58 -1.58
CA TYR A 208 -16.45 5.91 -1.50
C TYR A 208 -16.28 4.42 -1.19
N LYS A 209 -17.21 3.86 -0.43
CA LYS A 209 -17.25 2.44 -0.10
C LYS A 209 -18.50 1.82 -0.71
N ASP A 210 -18.35 1.13 -1.82
CA ASP A 210 -19.45 0.61 -2.64
C ASP A 210 -20.47 -0.27 -1.90
N ARG A 211 -20.08 -0.90 -0.78
CA ARG A 211 -20.94 -1.86 -0.05
C ARG A 211 -21.89 -1.20 0.97
N ALA A 212 -21.79 0.09 1.21
CA ALA A 212 -22.53 0.75 2.29
C ALA A 212 -23.89 1.33 1.87
N GLY A 213 -24.24 1.29 0.59
CA GLY A 213 -25.51 1.79 0.04
C GLY A 213 -25.72 3.30 0.23
N GLY A 214 -25.94 4.04 -0.85
CA GLY A 214 -26.39 5.44 -0.82
C GLY A 214 -25.53 6.40 0.03
N GLN A 215 -26.15 7.13 0.93
CA GLN A 215 -25.54 8.23 1.70
C GLN A 215 -24.42 7.81 2.66
N ASN A 216 -24.32 6.55 3.05
CA ASN A 216 -23.28 6.05 3.97
C ASN A 216 -22.01 5.56 3.27
N SER A 217 -21.92 5.71 1.96
CA SER A 217 -20.75 5.24 1.19
C SER A 217 -19.57 6.22 1.22
N GLU A 218 -19.83 7.50 1.45
CA GLU A 218 -18.78 8.53 1.49
C GLU A 218 -17.95 8.43 2.77
N ARG A 219 -16.63 8.48 2.61
CA ARG A 219 -15.66 8.55 3.71
C ARG A 219 -14.72 9.72 3.48
N LYS A 220 -14.63 10.59 4.48
CA LYS A 220 -13.74 11.75 4.50
C LYS A 220 -12.69 11.56 5.57
N ILE A 221 -11.44 11.70 5.21
CA ILE A 221 -10.32 11.69 6.14
C ILE A 221 -9.58 13.01 6.06
N LEU A 222 -9.28 13.60 7.22
CA LEU A 222 -8.54 14.84 7.32
C LEU A 222 -7.05 14.49 7.42
N LEU A 223 -6.28 14.88 6.43
CA LEU A 223 -4.87 14.54 6.34
C LEU A 223 -4.02 15.44 7.25
N SER A 224 -3.07 14.85 7.94
CA SER A 224 -1.95 15.58 8.53
C SER A 224 -1.10 16.24 7.44
N ASN A 225 -0.22 17.16 7.81
CA ASN A 225 0.70 17.78 6.85
C ASN A 225 1.58 16.75 6.15
N GLU A 226 2.12 15.78 6.89
CA GLU A 226 2.94 14.69 6.35
C GLU A 226 2.14 13.86 5.32
N GLU A 227 0.94 13.44 5.68
CA GLU A 227 0.08 12.65 4.78
C GLU A 227 -0.30 13.42 3.52
N ALA A 228 -0.61 14.71 3.66
CA ALA A 228 -0.93 15.58 2.54
C ALA A 228 0.24 15.72 1.56
N GLU A 229 1.47 15.89 2.07
CA GLU A 229 2.68 15.94 1.26
C GLU A 229 2.88 14.63 0.47
N TRP A 230 2.73 13.47 1.11
CA TRP A 230 2.88 12.18 0.45
C TRP A 230 1.79 11.90 -0.58
N VAL A 231 0.56 12.31 -0.30
CA VAL A 231 -0.56 12.22 -1.25
C VAL A 231 -0.27 13.09 -2.49
N GLN A 232 0.14 14.35 -2.30
CA GLN A 232 0.46 15.26 -3.40
C GLN A 232 1.67 14.78 -4.22
N LEU A 233 2.69 14.25 -3.56
CA LEU A 233 3.83 13.63 -4.23
C LEU A 233 3.38 12.43 -5.09
N THR A 234 2.52 11.57 -4.56
CA THR A 234 1.97 10.43 -5.31
C THR A 234 1.18 10.88 -6.54
N LEU A 235 0.41 11.96 -6.43
CA LEU A 235 -0.25 12.59 -7.58
C LEU A 235 0.77 13.00 -8.65
N SER A 236 1.83 13.67 -8.24
CA SER A 236 2.90 14.15 -9.14
C SER A 236 3.64 13.00 -9.81
N MET A 237 4.00 11.97 -9.06
CA MET A 237 4.68 10.77 -9.59
C MET A 237 3.82 10.01 -10.60
N ASN A 238 2.50 10.00 -10.41
CA ASN A 238 1.58 9.32 -11.30
C ASN A 238 1.17 10.15 -12.53
N GLN A 239 1.60 11.42 -12.63
CA GLN A 239 1.10 12.32 -13.67
C GLN A 239 1.38 11.81 -15.09
N VAL A 240 2.59 11.32 -15.36
CA VAL A 240 2.95 10.76 -16.68
C VAL A 240 2.06 9.57 -17.05
N LEU A 241 1.81 8.67 -16.09
CA LEU A 241 0.94 7.51 -16.31
C LEU A 241 -0.51 7.93 -16.54
N ARG A 242 -0.96 8.94 -15.82
CA ARG A 242 -2.29 9.51 -15.89
C ARG A 242 -2.56 10.16 -17.26
N ASP A 243 -1.62 10.98 -17.72
CA ASP A 243 -1.72 11.66 -19.01
C ASP A 243 -1.77 10.64 -20.16
N GLU A 244 -1.01 9.57 -20.05
CA GLU A 244 -0.99 8.50 -21.02
C GLU A 244 -2.32 7.74 -21.08
N LEU A 245 -2.89 7.36 -19.93
CA LEU A 245 -4.22 6.74 -19.86
C LEU A 245 -5.31 7.66 -20.39
N ARG A 246 -5.26 8.94 -20.04
CA ARG A 246 -6.22 9.94 -20.52
C ARG A 246 -6.16 10.10 -22.02
N ALA A 247 -4.95 10.18 -22.59
CA ALA A 247 -4.75 10.25 -24.04
C ALA A 247 -5.26 9.00 -24.78
N ALA A 248 -5.21 7.84 -24.10
CA ALA A 248 -5.73 6.58 -24.62
C ALA A 248 -7.26 6.41 -24.42
N GLY A 249 -7.94 7.37 -23.79
CA GLY A 249 -9.37 7.28 -23.48
C GLY A 249 -9.71 6.23 -22.40
N ASN A 250 -8.74 5.82 -21.60
CA ASN A 250 -8.94 4.86 -20.53
C ASN A 250 -9.29 5.58 -19.23
N ASP A 251 -10.51 5.38 -18.71
CA ASP A 251 -11.07 6.03 -17.50
C ASP A 251 -10.27 5.75 -16.22
N GLU A 252 -9.35 4.79 -16.21
CA GLU A 252 -8.49 4.51 -15.06
C GLU A 252 -7.55 5.66 -14.69
N TRP A 253 -7.35 6.64 -15.59
CA TRP A 253 -6.60 7.86 -15.29
C TRP A 253 -7.13 8.62 -14.05
N ARG A 254 -8.38 8.41 -13.69
CA ARG A 254 -9.03 9.08 -12.56
C ARG A 254 -8.60 8.57 -11.19
N TYR A 255 -8.08 7.34 -11.11
CA TYR A 255 -7.73 6.71 -9.84
C TYR A 255 -6.44 7.27 -9.23
N MET A 256 -6.35 7.20 -7.90
CA MET A 256 -5.17 7.66 -7.17
C MET A 256 -3.93 6.84 -7.49
N PHE A 257 -4.05 5.52 -7.43
CA PHE A 257 -2.95 4.61 -7.64
C PHE A 257 -2.94 4.08 -9.07
N LEU A 258 -1.83 4.34 -9.75
CA LEU A 258 -1.53 3.83 -11.07
C LEU A 258 -0.18 3.11 -11.04
N HIS A 259 -0.02 2.10 -11.86
CA HIS A 259 1.22 1.33 -11.93
C HIS A 259 1.44 0.73 -13.31
N THR A 260 2.62 0.14 -13.50
CA THR A 260 3.02 -0.57 -14.72
C THR A 260 3.57 -1.97 -14.40
N ALA A 261 3.13 -2.57 -13.31
CA ALA A 261 3.56 -3.89 -12.83
C ALA A 261 5.10 -4.09 -12.78
N GLY A 262 5.87 -3.02 -12.50
CA GLY A 262 7.32 -3.06 -12.41
C GLY A 262 8.03 -3.29 -13.76
N ARG A 263 7.33 -3.07 -14.88
CA ARG A 263 7.84 -3.26 -16.25
C ARG A 263 7.35 -2.12 -17.15
N PHE A 264 7.94 -2.00 -18.34
CA PHE A 264 7.42 -1.10 -19.37
C PHE A 264 6.18 -1.72 -20.04
N THR A 265 5.05 -1.64 -19.32
CA THR A 265 3.73 -2.06 -19.81
C THR A 265 2.78 -0.87 -19.84
N THR A 266 1.65 -1.02 -20.49
CA THR A 266 0.60 0.00 -20.44
C THR A 266 0.21 0.26 -18.98
N PRO A 267 0.14 1.53 -18.56
CA PRO A 267 -0.32 1.87 -17.23
C PRO A 267 -1.73 1.34 -16.95
N SER A 268 -2.01 1.02 -15.72
CA SER A 268 -3.34 0.61 -15.27
C SER A 268 -3.54 0.94 -13.79
N LYS A 269 -4.78 0.90 -13.35
CA LYS A 269 -5.13 0.84 -11.94
C LYS A 269 -4.70 -0.53 -11.38
N PRO A 270 -4.10 -0.62 -10.18
CA PRO A 270 -3.80 -1.91 -9.57
C PRO A 270 -5.08 -2.64 -9.15
N GLU A 271 -5.18 -3.93 -9.46
CA GLU A 271 -6.27 -4.79 -8.97
C GLU A 271 -6.15 -5.05 -7.48
N SER A 272 -4.94 -5.03 -6.96
CA SER A 272 -4.61 -5.24 -5.56
C SER A 272 -3.36 -4.45 -5.19
N ILE A 273 -3.37 -3.85 -3.99
CA ILE A 273 -2.19 -3.21 -3.40
C ILE A 273 -1.76 -4.08 -2.22
N LYS A 274 -1.18 -5.24 -2.50
CA LYS A 274 -0.75 -6.21 -1.50
C LYS A 274 0.66 -6.69 -1.79
N LEU A 275 1.42 -6.91 -0.74
CA LEU A 275 2.77 -7.46 -0.84
C LEU A 275 2.80 -8.99 -1.00
N ASN A 276 1.67 -9.66 -0.71
CA ASN A 276 1.57 -11.13 -0.82
C ASN A 276 1.81 -11.64 -2.23
N ASP A 277 1.39 -10.86 -3.23
CA ASP A 277 1.44 -11.24 -4.64
C ASP A 277 2.79 -10.94 -5.29
N THR A 278 3.72 -10.35 -4.53
CA THR A 278 5.06 -10.05 -5.00
C THR A 278 5.95 -11.30 -5.05
N THR A 279 6.98 -11.27 -5.92
CA THR A 279 7.92 -12.38 -6.06
C THR A 279 8.75 -12.61 -4.79
N ILE A 280 9.24 -13.84 -4.60
CA ILE A 280 10.13 -14.18 -3.47
C ILE A 280 11.40 -13.31 -3.48
N LYS A 281 11.94 -13.00 -4.65
CA LYS A 281 13.10 -12.10 -4.79
C LYS A 281 12.80 -10.73 -4.19
N PHE A 282 11.68 -10.16 -4.55
CA PHE A 282 11.25 -8.86 -4.06
C PHE A 282 11.01 -8.87 -2.53
N LYS A 283 10.37 -9.93 -2.01
CA LYS A 283 10.18 -10.07 -0.56
C LYS A 283 11.50 -10.14 0.21
N ARG A 284 12.55 -10.72 -0.37
CA ARG A 284 13.91 -10.72 0.21
C ARG A 284 14.53 -9.32 0.22
N GLU A 285 14.40 -8.57 -0.87
CA GLU A 285 14.85 -7.16 -0.91
C GLU A 285 14.16 -6.33 0.18
N MET A 286 12.85 -6.53 0.40
CA MET A 286 12.14 -5.88 1.51
C MET A 286 12.63 -6.32 2.88
N VAL A 287 12.93 -7.60 3.08
CA VAL A 287 13.51 -8.09 4.34
C VAL A 287 14.82 -7.36 4.64
N GLU A 288 15.67 -7.19 3.64
CA GLU A 288 16.93 -6.44 3.78
C GLU A 288 16.66 -4.97 4.16
N GLU A 289 15.66 -4.34 3.55
CA GLU A 289 15.23 -2.97 3.91
C GLU A 289 14.74 -2.90 5.38
N PHE A 290 13.90 -3.84 5.82
CA PHE A 290 13.43 -3.89 7.20
C PHE A 290 14.57 -4.16 8.20
N MET A 291 15.48 -5.08 7.87
CA MET A 291 16.65 -5.36 8.71
C MET A 291 17.59 -4.17 8.85
N ALA A 292 17.72 -3.34 7.81
CA ALA A 292 18.52 -2.13 7.85
C ALA A 292 17.90 -1.00 8.70
N LEU A 293 16.58 -1.02 8.87
CA LEU A 293 15.83 0.05 9.54
C LEU A 293 15.46 -0.26 10.99
N GLY A 294 15.50 -1.51 11.42
CA GLY A 294 15.00 -1.91 12.73
C GLY A 294 15.89 -2.88 13.50
N ASN A 295 15.78 -2.84 14.83
CA ASN A 295 16.52 -3.72 15.75
C ASN A 295 15.86 -5.09 15.95
N ARG A 296 14.74 -5.37 15.30
CA ARG A 296 13.97 -6.63 15.42
C ARG A 296 14.12 -7.48 14.17
N SER A 297 15.32 -7.97 13.93
CA SER A 297 15.65 -8.80 12.76
C SER A 297 14.82 -10.10 12.66
N GLU A 298 14.35 -10.64 13.78
CA GLU A 298 13.51 -11.83 13.81
C GLU A 298 12.14 -11.65 13.13
N PHE A 299 11.64 -10.40 13.02
CA PHE A 299 10.38 -10.08 12.34
C PHE A 299 10.55 -9.68 10.89
N ALA A 300 11.72 -9.20 10.51
CA ALA A 300 12.06 -8.87 9.13
C ALA A 300 12.34 -10.15 8.32
N THR A 301 11.32 -10.96 8.13
CA THR A 301 11.39 -12.21 7.38
C THR A 301 10.42 -12.20 6.21
N VAL A 302 10.64 -13.08 5.22
CA VAL A 302 9.69 -13.28 4.11
C VAL A 302 8.30 -13.62 4.63
N ARG A 303 8.20 -14.29 5.79
CA ARG A 303 6.93 -14.62 6.44
C ARG A 303 6.25 -13.36 6.98
N PHE A 304 6.98 -12.46 7.64
CA PHE A 304 6.47 -11.17 8.11
C PHE A 304 5.93 -10.34 6.92
N ILE A 305 6.75 -10.16 5.88
CA ILE A 305 6.34 -9.44 4.66
C ILE A 305 5.08 -10.04 4.04
N SER A 306 4.96 -11.38 4.02
CA SER A 306 3.79 -12.04 3.46
C SER A 306 2.52 -11.86 4.29
N ARG A 307 2.62 -11.55 5.57
CA ARG A 307 1.49 -11.24 6.46
C ARG A 307 1.13 -9.76 6.44
N LEU A 308 2.07 -8.91 6.09
CA LEU A 308 1.86 -7.47 6.09
C LEU A 308 0.77 -7.10 5.08
N SER A 309 -0.35 -6.66 5.58
CA SER A 309 -1.53 -6.25 4.81
C SER A 309 -2.27 -5.13 5.54
N VAL A 310 -3.09 -4.39 4.81
CA VAL A 310 -3.98 -3.36 5.38
C VAL A 310 -4.77 -3.90 6.57
N THR A 311 -5.38 -5.08 6.41
CA THR A 311 -6.20 -5.70 7.46
C THR A 311 -5.37 -6.08 8.68
N ALA A 312 -4.18 -6.65 8.49
CA ALA A 312 -3.31 -7.07 9.58
C ALA A 312 -2.68 -5.89 10.33
N PHE A 313 -2.39 -4.81 9.61
CA PHE A 313 -1.82 -3.59 10.22
C PHE A 313 -2.86 -2.80 11.02
N ARG A 314 -4.12 -2.92 10.63
CA ARG A 314 -5.26 -2.26 11.25
C ARG A 314 -5.76 -2.97 12.51
N ALA A 315 -5.59 -4.30 12.60
CA ALA A 315 -6.09 -5.15 13.69
C ALA A 315 -5.30 -4.97 14.98
#